data_3a850a50eefbd3e1cb65d5b768b16b7a
#
_entry.id   3a850a50eefbd3e1cb65d5b768b16b7a
#
_cell.length_a   1.000
_cell.length_b   1.000
_cell.length_c   1.000
_cell.angle_alpha   90.00
_cell.angle_beta   90.00
_cell.angle_gamma   90.00
#
_symmetry.space_group_name_H-M   'P 1'
#
loop_
_entity.id
_entity.type
_entity.pdbx_description
1 polymer ?
#
loop_
_entity_poly.entity_id
_entity_poly.type
_entity_poly.pdbx_seq_one_letter_code
_entity_poly.pdbx_strand_id
1 'polypeptide(L)' 'MAEEELSPEGEAVAAYGAATMAALKILVVCLQSNGALEHGQYPEQLRIFMEIAKGDVSDMTLAILHDLRMSILE' A
#
# COMPACT_ATOMS: atom_id res chain seq x y z
N MET A 1 25.03 0.76 10.67
CA MET A 1 24.97 0.65 12.12
C MET A 1 24.20 -0.59 12.51
N ALA A 2 24.60 -1.17 13.59
CA ALA A 2 23.91 -2.36 14.07
C ALA A 2 22.43 -2.07 14.30
N GLU A 3 22.13 -0.86 14.69
CA GLU A 3 20.75 -0.49 14.96
C GLU A 3 19.89 -0.51 13.71
N GLU A 4 20.52 -0.57 12.54
CA GLU A 4 19.78 -0.66 11.30
C GLU A 4 19.24 -2.06 11.07
N GLU A 5 19.73 -3.03 11.80
CA GLU A 5 19.28 -4.38 11.60
C GLU A 5 17.97 -4.61 12.31
N LEU A 6 17.06 -5.22 11.60
CA LEU A 6 15.76 -5.55 12.17
C LEU A 6 15.87 -6.85 12.96
N SER A 7 15.09 -6.95 14.03
CA SER A 7 14.93 -8.22 14.73
C SER A 7 14.26 -9.20 13.79
N PRO A 8 14.31 -10.52 14.09
CA PRO A 8 13.58 -11.47 13.25
C PRO A 8 12.11 -11.13 13.11
N GLU A 9 11.50 -10.65 14.19
CA GLU A 9 10.09 -10.24 14.14
C GLU A 9 9.93 -9.02 13.23
N GLY A 10 10.85 -8.06 13.34
CA GLY A 10 10.79 -6.87 12.50
C GLY A 10 10.96 -7.20 11.03
N GLU A 11 11.87 -8.14 10.74
CA GLU A 11 12.06 -8.58 9.36
C GLU A 11 10.81 -9.27 8.82
N ALA A 12 10.16 -10.08 9.65
CA ALA A 12 8.94 -10.77 9.22
C ALA A 12 7.82 -9.77 8.94
N VAL A 13 7.69 -8.76 9.80
CA VAL A 13 6.67 -7.74 9.59
C VAL A 13 6.94 -6.95 8.31
N ALA A 14 8.20 -6.56 8.11
CA ALA A 14 8.57 -5.81 6.91
C ALA A 14 8.35 -6.63 5.64
N ALA A 15 8.70 -7.92 5.69
CA ALA A 15 8.50 -8.79 4.55
C ALA A 15 7.01 -8.99 4.26
N TYR A 16 6.21 -9.15 5.30
CA TYR A 16 4.78 -9.30 5.16
C TYR A 16 4.18 -8.07 4.50
N GLY A 17 4.60 -6.89 4.95
CA GLY A 17 4.11 -5.64 4.37
C GLY A 17 4.47 -5.50 2.91
N ALA A 18 5.74 -5.81 2.58
CA ALA A 18 6.18 -5.69 1.19
C ALA A 18 5.45 -6.69 0.30
N ALA A 19 5.27 -7.92 0.78
CA ALA A 19 4.56 -8.93 0.01
C ALA A 19 3.10 -8.55 -0.19
N THR A 20 2.47 -8.03 0.86
CA THR A 20 1.07 -7.61 0.77
C THR A 20 0.90 -6.48 -0.24
N MET A 21 1.79 -5.50 -0.20
CA MET A 21 1.71 -4.38 -1.14
C MET A 21 1.91 -4.85 -2.57
N ALA A 22 2.86 -5.76 -2.78
CA ALA A 22 3.09 -6.30 -4.12
C ALA A 22 1.89 -7.09 -4.61
N ALA A 23 1.29 -7.89 -3.73
CA ALA A 23 0.13 -8.69 -4.10
C ALA A 23 -1.05 -7.80 -4.47
N LEU A 24 -1.28 -6.73 -3.71
CA LEU A 24 -2.36 -5.80 -4.01
C LEU A 24 -2.11 -5.09 -5.33
N LYS A 25 -0.87 -4.66 -5.56
CA LYS A 25 -0.55 -3.99 -6.83
C LYS A 25 -0.80 -4.92 -8.00
N ILE A 26 -0.36 -6.16 -7.90
CA ILE A 26 -0.55 -7.13 -8.97
C ILE A 26 -2.04 -7.36 -9.21
N LEU A 27 -2.82 -7.48 -8.14
CA LEU A 27 -4.26 -7.68 -8.26
C LEU A 27 -4.90 -6.52 -8.99
N VAL A 28 -4.54 -5.29 -8.62
CA VAL A 28 -5.10 -4.10 -9.27
C VAL A 28 -4.73 -4.09 -10.75
N VAL A 29 -3.47 -4.40 -11.08
CA VAL A 29 -3.02 -4.43 -12.46
C VAL A 29 -3.79 -5.48 -13.26
N CYS A 30 -4.01 -6.66 -12.68
CA CYS A 30 -4.78 -7.70 -13.36
C CYS A 30 -6.20 -7.27 -13.63
N LEU A 31 -6.83 -6.62 -12.64
CA LEU A 31 -8.21 -6.14 -12.81
C LEU A 31 -8.28 -5.05 -13.87
N GLN A 32 -7.30 -4.15 -13.90
CA GLN A 32 -7.25 -3.12 -14.91
C GLN A 32 -7.06 -3.74 -16.30
N SER A 33 -6.22 -4.76 -16.39
CA SER A 33 -5.90 -5.37 -17.67
C SER A 33 -7.10 -6.07 -18.29
N ASN A 34 -8.00 -6.62 -17.48
CA ASN A 34 -9.16 -7.30 -18.05
C ASN A 34 -10.42 -6.44 -18.05
N GLY A 35 -10.27 -5.15 -17.77
CA GLY A 35 -11.38 -4.21 -17.86
C GLY A 35 -12.31 -4.17 -16.67
N ALA A 36 -12.02 -4.93 -15.62
CA ALA A 36 -12.89 -4.93 -14.44
C ALA A 36 -12.69 -3.69 -13.57
N LEU A 37 -11.59 -2.98 -13.78
CA LEU A 37 -11.26 -1.80 -12.99
C LEU A 37 -10.61 -0.79 -13.92
N GLU A 38 -11.10 0.44 -13.89
CA GLU A 38 -10.52 1.50 -14.71
C GLU A 38 -9.20 1.96 -14.13
N HIS A 39 -8.29 2.35 -15.02
CA HIS A 39 -7.03 2.94 -14.58
C HIS A 39 -7.31 4.19 -13.77
N GLY A 40 -6.64 4.33 -12.65
CA GLY A 40 -6.83 5.48 -11.79
C GLY A 40 -7.99 5.34 -10.82
N GLN A 41 -8.88 4.37 -11.01
CA GLN A 41 -10.04 4.22 -10.16
C GLN A 41 -9.64 3.83 -8.73
N TYR A 42 -8.79 2.83 -8.60
CA TYR A 42 -8.40 2.37 -7.26
C TYR A 42 -7.51 3.38 -6.53
N PRO A 43 -6.51 3.99 -7.20
CA PRO A 43 -5.75 5.06 -6.53
C PRO A 43 -6.62 6.22 -6.05
N GLU A 44 -7.67 6.56 -6.81
CA GLU A 44 -8.56 7.63 -6.39
C GLU A 44 -9.36 7.22 -5.15
N GLN A 45 -9.83 5.97 -5.10
CA GLN A 45 -10.53 5.48 -3.92
C GLN A 45 -9.61 5.45 -2.71
N LEU A 46 -8.34 5.11 -2.90
CA LEU A 46 -7.37 5.17 -1.82
C LEU A 46 -7.21 6.60 -1.30
N ARG A 47 -7.13 7.55 -2.22
CA ARG A 47 -7.00 8.95 -1.84
C ARG A 47 -8.19 9.41 -1.00
N ILE A 48 -9.40 9.05 -1.46
CA ILE A 48 -10.61 9.42 -0.74
C ILE A 48 -10.65 8.78 0.64
N PHE A 49 -10.29 7.49 0.71
CA PHE A 49 -10.27 6.81 2.00
C PHE A 49 -9.30 7.48 2.97
N MET A 50 -8.10 7.85 2.48
CA MET A 50 -7.12 8.49 3.33
C MET A 50 -7.61 9.83 3.87
N GLU A 51 -8.34 10.60 3.06
CA GLU A 51 -8.91 11.84 3.53
C GLU A 51 -9.95 11.61 4.63
N ILE A 52 -10.81 10.62 4.42
CA ILE A 52 -11.87 10.33 5.39
C ILE A 52 -11.29 9.77 6.69
N ALA A 53 -10.27 8.92 6.58
CA ALA A 53 -9.69 8.25 7.74
C ALA A 53 -8.72 9.12 8.51
N LYS A 54 -8.41 10.30 7.99
CA LYS A 54 -7.47 11.20 8.64
C LYS A 54 -7.94 11.50 10.06
N GLY A 55 -7.06 11.28 11.02
CA GLY A 55 -7.40 11.44 12.42
C GLY A 55 -7.93 10.19 13.08
N ASP A 56 -8.40 9.21 12.30
CA ASP A 56 -8.90 7.95 12.84
C ASP A 56 -7.88 6.83 12.78
N VAL A 57 -6.89 6.97 11.91
CA VAL A 57 -5.82 5.98 11.78
C VAL A 57 -4.49 6.67 12.03
N SER A 58 -3.46 5.88 12.32
CA SER A 58 -2.15 6.45 12.64
C SER A 58 -1.52 7.09 11.41
N ASP A 59 -0.60 8.02 11.67
CA ASP A 59 0.15 8.65 10.58
C ASP A 59 0.95 7.62 9.81
N MET A 60 1.45 6.59 10.48
CA MET A 60 2.17 5.52 9.80
C MET A 60 1.26 4.76 8.85
N THR A 61 0.03 4.50 9.27
CA THR A 61 -0.94 3.85 8.39
C THR A 61 -1.17 4.67 7.14
N LEU A 62 -1.35 5.98 7.31
CA LEU A 62 -1.55 6.86 6.16
C LEU A 62 -0.34 6.88 5.25
N ALA A 63 0.86 6.87 5.83
CA ALA A 63 2.08 6.86 5.03
C ALA A 63 2.19 5.59 4.20
N ILE A 64 1.83 4.45 4.79
CA ILE A 64 1.88 3.17 4.07
C ILE A 64 0.85 3.16 2.95
N LEU A 65 -0.36 3.67 3.21
CA LEU A 65 -1.38 3.75 2.17
C LEU A 65 -0.95 4.67 1.04
N HIS A 66 -0.28 5.77 1.39
CA HIS A 66 0.24 6.68 0.38
C HIS A 66 1.28 5.98 -0.50
N ASP A 67 2.19 5.23 0.12
CA ASP A 67 3.21 4.50 -0.63
C ASP A 67 2.57 3.48 -1.56
N LEU A 68 1.55 2.78 -1.08
CA LEU A 68 0.84 1.81 -1.91
C LEU A 68 0.18 2.52 -3.10
N ARG A 69 -0.46 3.65 -2.84
CA ARG A 69 -1.12 4.40 -3.90
C ARG A 69 -0.11 4.83 -4.97
N MET A 70 1.03 5.36 -4.54
CA MET A 70 2.05 5.81 -5.49
C MET A 70 2.63 4.65 -6.28
N SER A 71 2.77 3.50 -5.63
CA SER A 71 3.26 2.30 -6.30
C SER A 71 2.31 1.86 -7.41
N ILE A 72 1.01 1.96 -7.16
CA ILE A 72 0.01 1.57 -8.15
C ILE A 72 -0.01 2.57 -9.30
N LEU A 73 0.20 3.85 -9.01
CA LEU A 73 0.19 4.88 -10.04
C LEU A 73 1.38 4.80 -10.98
N GLU A 74 2.48 4.19 -10.54
CA GLU A 74 3.61 3.98 -11.43
C GLU A 74 3.24 3.06 -12.59
#